data_80c62825e03b072e90a030d27fefb5bf
#
_entry.id   80c62825e03b072e90a030d27fefb5bf
#
_cell.length_a   1.000
_cell.length_b   1.000
_cell.length_c   1.000
_cell.angle_alpha   90.00
_cell.angle_beta   90.00
_cell.angle_gamma   90.00
#
_symmetry.space_group_name_H-M   'P 1'
#
loop_
_entity.id
_entity.type
_entity.pdbx_description
1 polymer ?
#
loop_
_entity_poly.entity_id
_entity_poly.type
_entity_poly.pdbx_seq_one_letter_code
_entity_poly.pdbx_strand_id
1 'polypeptide(L)'
;MKYSELGQSGIKVSKLCLGSMTWGSQNSQEDANRQIEISLDHGINFLDTAEMYPTTPRSIETQGDTERIIGHWFNKSRQRSNIVLATKITGKGFKSIRNGEPISILSLRTALEG
;
A
#
# COMPACT_ATOMS: atom_id res chain seq x y z
N MET A 1 4.97 -21.40 2.52
CA MET A 1 5.09 -20.32 1.53
C MET A 1 6.40 -20.41 0.76
N LYS A 2 6.40 -20.12 -0.54
CA LYS A 2 7.63 -20.01 -1.35
C LYS A 2 8.02 -18.53 -1.47
N TYR A 3 9.33 -18.26 -1.45
CA TYR A 3 9.89 -16.91 -1.54
C TYR A 3 10.77 -16.79 -2.78
N SER A 4 10.95 -15.55 -3.25
CA SER A 4 11.90 -15.20 -4.30
C SER A 4 12.48 -13.82 -4.03
N GLU A 5 13.61 -13.53 -4.64
CA GLU A 5 14.15 -12.17 -4.63
C GLU A 5 13.33 -11.26 -5.56
N LEU A 6 13.11 -10.04 -5.15
CA LEU A 6 12.42 -9.01 -5.93
C LEU A 6 13.42 -8.42 -6.95
N GLY A 7 13.44 -8.99 -8.15
CA GLY A 7 14.42 -8.64 -9.18
C GLY A 7 15.85 -8.90 -8.70
N GLN A 8 16.71 -7.88 -8.73
CA GLN A 8 18.10 -7.91 -8.26
C GLN A 8 18.31 -7.03 -7.01
N SER A 9 17.23 -6.78 -6.26
CA SER A 9 17.26 -5.85 -5.13
C SER A 9 17.83 -6.43 -3.83
N GLY A 10 18.00 -7.75 -3.74
CA GLY A 10 18.31 -8.46 -2.49
C GLY A 10 17.12 -8.58 -1.53
N ILE A 11 15.97 -7.99 -1.87
CA ILE A 11 14.76 -8.04 -1.04
C ILE A 11 14.02 -9.35 -1.28
N LYS A 12 13.82 -10.12 -0.21
CA LYS A 12 13.14 -11.42 -0.27
C LYS A 12 11.66 -11.27 0.02
N VAL A 13 10.82 -11.65 -0.93
CA VAL A 13 9.35 -11.55 -0.85
C VAL A 13 8.69 -12.92 -1.06
N SER A 14 7.51 -13.09 -0.47
CA SER A 14 6.63 -14.21 -0.76
C SER A 14 6.17 -14.17 -2.22
N LYS A 15 6.00 -15.36 -2.84
CA LYS A 15 5.48 -15.43 -4.22
C LYS A 15 4.01 -15.02 -4.34
N LEU A 16 3.29 -14.98 -3.23
CA LEU A 16 1.98 -14.36 -3.14
C LEU A 16 2.13 -12.96 -2.56
N CYS A 17 1.35 -12.03 -3.09
CA CYS A 17 1.28 -10.64 -2.63
C CYS A 17 -0.15 -10.33 -2.20
N LEU A 18 -0.32 -9.70 -1.04
CA LEU A 18 -1.61 -9.20 -0.58
C LEU A 18 -1.87 -7.84 -1.22
N GLY A 19 -2.94 -7.73 -2.04
CA GLY A 19 -3.40 -6.47 -2.58
C GLY A 19 -4.34 -5.75 -1.61
N SER A 20 -4.37 -4.41 -1.68
CA SER A 20 -5.11 -3.58 -0.72
C SER A 20 -6.08 -2.57 -1.36
N MET A 21 -6.32 -2.65 -2.65
CA MET A 21 -7.03 -1.63 -3.44
C MET A 21 -8.46 -1.27 -2.96
N THR A 22 -9.10 -2.13 -2.17
CA THR A 22 -10.47 -1.95 -1.69
C THR A 22 -10.57 -1.52 -0.22
N TRP A 23 -9.43 -1.43 0.48
CA TRP A 23 -9.44 -1.05 1.88
C TRP A 23 -9.72 0.45 2.06
N GLY A 24 -10.77 0.75 2.80
CA GLY A 24 -11.30 2.09 2.97
C GLY A 24 -12.52 2.40 2.12
N SER A 25 -12.93 1.47 1.23
CA SER A 25 -14.18 1.55 0.48
C SER A 25 -15.06 0.33 0.70
N GLN A 26 -14.63 -0.85 0.27
CA GLN A 26 -15.36 -2.11 0.43
C GLN A 26 -14.97 -2.87 1.71
N ASN A 27 -13.81 -2.56 2.26
CA ASN A 27 -13.28 -3.21 3.46
C ASN A 27 -12.97 -2.15 4.52
N SER A 28 -13.29 -2.48 5.76
CA SER A 28 -13.01 -1.65 6.93
C SER A 28 -11.54 -1.76 7.39
N GLN A 29 -11.17 -0.94 8.38
CA GLN A 29 -9.89 -1.08 9.09
C GLN A 29 -9.74 -2.47 9.72
N GLU A 30 -10.83 -3.00 10.28
CA GLU A 30 -10.84 -4.33 10.90
C GLU A 30 -10.63 -5.46 9.89
N ASP A 31 -11.29 -5.37 8.73
CA ASP A 31 -11.11 -6.32 7.63
C ASP A 31 -9.65 -6.32 7.14
N ALA A 32 -9.07 -5.14 6.96
CA ALA A 32 -7.68 -4.97 6.54
C ALA A 32 -6.71 -5.58 7.57
N ASN A 33 -6.90 -5.28 8.85
CA ASN A 33 -6.09 -5.85 9.93
C ASN A 33 -6.11 -7.37 9.89
N ARG A 34 -7.30 -7.95 9.79
CA ARG A 34 -7.49 -9.40 9.73
C ARG A 34 -6.83 -10.03 8.50
N GLN A 35 -6.95 -9.38 7.34
CA GLN A 35 -6.31 -9.85 6.10
C GLN A 35 -4.78 -9.83 6.21
N ILE A 36 -4.20 -8.79 6.79
CA ILE A 36 -2.75 -8.70 7.03
C ILE A 36 -2.29 -9.81 7.99
N GLU A 37 -2.98 -9.99 9.11
CA GLU A 37 -2.64 -11.01 10.12
C GLU A 37 -2.71 -12.41 9.53
N ILE A 38 -3.79 -12.77 8.84
CA ILE A 38 -3.92 -14.06 8.16
C ILE A 38 -2.80 -14.25 7.13
N SER A 39 -2.45 -13.20 6.38
CA SER A 39 -1.38 -13.26 5.38
C SER A 39 -0.03 -13.55 6.02
N LEU A 40 0.30 -12.88 7.12
CA LEU A 40 1.54 -13.10 7.87
C LEU A 40 1.59 -14.53 8.47
N ASP A 41 0.50 -15.01 9.03
CA ASP A 41 0.38 -16.38 9.59
C ASP A 41 0.64 -17.45 8.52
N HIS A 42 0.33 -17.17 7.26
CA HIS A 42 0.60 -18.04 6.13
C HIS A 42 1.95 -17.73 5.42
N GLY A 43 2.77 -16.85 6.00
CA GLY A 43 4.09 -16.50 5.48
C GLY A 43 4.08 -15.52 4.30
N ILE A 44 2.96 -14.84 4.03
CA ILE A 44 2.90 -13.77 3.03
C ILE A 44 3.44 -12.50 3.67
N ASN A 45 4.59 -12.04 3.20
CA ASN A 45 5.25 -10.82 3.70
C ASN A 45 5.23 -9.67 2.70
N PHE A 46 4.57 -9.83 1.57
CA PHE A 46 4.53 -8.84 0.49
C PHE A 46 3.14 -8.22 0.41
N LEU A 47 3.05 -6.90 0.56
CA LEU A 47 1.81 -6.12 0.54
C LEU A 47 1.91 -5.03 -0.53
N ASP A 48 0.91 -4.97 -1.42
CA ASP A 48 0.82 -3.95 -2.47
C ASP A 48 -0.26 -2.92 -2.16
N THR A 49 0.10 -1.66 -2.28
CA THR A 49 -0.78 -0.51 -2.11
C THR A 49 -0.48 0.56 -3.16
N ALA A 50 -1.15 1.69 -3.10
CA ALA A 50 -0.85 2.88 -3.90
C ALA A 50 -1.34 4.15 -3.20
N GLU A 51 -0.69 5.28 -3.50
CA GLU A 51 -1.01 6.60 -2.98
C GLU A 51 -2.50 6.97 -3.15
N MET A 52 -3.10 6.62 -4.29
CA MET A 52 -4.50 6.96 -4.59
C MET A 52 -5.54 5.94 -4.10
N TYR A 53 -5.13 4.81 -3.54
CA TYR A 53 -6.08 3.78 -3.11
C TYR A 53 -6.95 4.24 -1.92
N PRO A 54 -8.23 3.83 -1.84
CA PRO A 54 -8.95 2.86 -2.69
C PRO A 54 -9.44 3.46 -4.01
N THR A 55 -9.68 2.59 -5.00
CA THR A 55 -10.16 2.98 -6.32
C THR A 55 -11.46 2.27 -6.74
N THR A 56 -12.10 1.55 -5.83
CA THR A 56 -13.32 0.79 -6.11
C THR A 56 -14.40 1.06 -5.05
N PRO A 57 -15.23 2.08 -5.25
CA PRO A 57 -15.18 3.10 -6.32
C PRO A 57 -14.06 4.12 -6.09
N ARG A 58 -13.63 4.79 -7.16
CA ARG A 58 -12.73 5.93 -7.04
C ARG A 58 -13.49 7.13 -6.49
N SER A 59 -13.00 7.72 -5.40
CA SER A 59 -13.56 8.94 -4.80
C SER A 59 -12.45 9.83 -4.27
N ILE A 60 -12.59 11.14 -4.44
CA ILE A 60 -11.68 12.13 -3.85
C ILE A 60 -11.72 12.07 -2.32
N GLU A 61 -12.88 11.74 -1.76
CA GLU A 61 -13.11 11.68 -0.31
C GLU A 61 -12.33 10.55 0.37
N THR A 62 -12.07 9.46 -0.36
CA THR A 62 -11.40 8.27 0.19
C THR A 62 -9.96 8.10 -0.30
N GLN A 63 -9.46 8.98 -1.16
CA GLN A 63 -8.07 8.92 -1.65
C GLN A 63 -7.06 8.89 -0.50
N GLY A 64 -6.16 7.92 -0.54
CA GLY A 64 -5.13 7.73 0.49
C GLY A 64 -5.59 6.96 1.72
N ASP A 65 -6.87 6.61 1.85
CA ASP A 65 -7.39 5.90 3.02
C ASP A 65 -6.74 4.51 3.18
N THR A 66 -6.43 3.84 2.07
CA THR A 66 -5.77 2.53 2.14
C THR A 66 -4.39 2.62 2.82
N GLU A 67 -3.57 3.60 2.47
CA GLU A 67 -2.26 3.80 3.10
C GLU A 67 -2.40 4.24 4.57
N ARG A 68 -3.41 5.05 4.91
CA ARG A 68 -3.74 5.38 6.30
C ARG A 68 -4.11 4.15 7.13
N ILE A 69 -4.92 3.27 6.56
CA ILE A 69 -5.30 1.99 7.19
C ILE A 69 -4.07 1.11 7.46
N ILE A 70 -3.17 1.00 6.49
CA ILE A 70 -1.90 0.25 6.64
C ILE A 70 -1.03 0.90 7.72
N GLY A 71 -0.91 2.23 7.71
CA GLY A 71 -0.17 2.98 8.72
C GLY A 71 -0.71 2.76 10.14
N HIS A 72 -2.03 2.74 10.32
CA HIS A 72 -2.65 2.42 11.61
C HIS A 72 -2.31 1.02 12.08
N TRP A 73 -2.35 0.03 11.18
CA TRP A 73 -1.97 -1.34 11.53
C TRP A 73 -0.49 -1.43 11.95
N PHE A 74 0.43 -0.79 11.23
CA PHE A 74 1.85 -0.75 11.60
C PHE A 74 2.08 -0.14 12.99
N ASN A 75 1.41 0.97 13.26
CA ASN A 75 1.52 1.65 14.56
C ASN A 75 1.02 0.78 15.71
N LYS A 76 -0.08 0.08 15.51
CA LYS A 76 -0.70 -0.77 16.54
C LYS A 76 0.07 -2.07 16.75
N SER A 77 0.43 -2.76 15.65
CA SER A 77 1.05 -4.09 15.70
C SER A 77 2.55 -4.06 16.02
N ARG A 78 3.24 -2.95 15.71
CA ARG A 78 4.70 -2.83 15.76
C ARG A 78 5.44 -3.82 14.85
N GLN A 79 4.78 -4.34 13.82
CA GLN A 79 5.31 -5.38 12.93
C GLN A 79 5.74 -4.85 11.54
N ARG A 80 6.12 -3.55 11.44
CA ARG A 80 6.54 -2.96 10.16
C ARG A 80 7.66 -3.73 9.47
N SER A 81 8.61 -4.28 10.24
CA SER A 81 9.76 -5.03 9.72
C SER A 81 9.40 -6.40 9.11
N ASN A 82 8.20 -6.92 9.40
CA ASN A 82 7.75 -8.22 8.88
C ASN A 82 7.12 -8.11 7.48
N ILE A 83 6.92 -6.89 6.98
CA ILE A 83 6.25 -6.64 5.71
C ILE A 83 7.15 -5.86 4.76
N VAL A 84 7.26 -6.35 3.54
CA VAL A 84 7.76 -5.60 2.39
C VAL A 84 6.56 -4.91 1.75
N LEU A 85 6.51 -3.59 1.88
CA LEU A 85 5.42 -2.76 1.36
C LEU A 85 5.84 -2.16 0.00
N ALA A 86 5.10 -2.50 -1.04
CA ALA A 86 5.19 -1.86 -2.35
C ALA A 86 4.09 -0.81 -2.48
N THR A 87 4.44 0.41 -2.83
CA THR A 87 3.48 1.47 -3.15
C THR A 87 3.78 2.09 -4.52
N LYS A 88 2.85 2.89 -5.01
CA LYS A 88 2.89 3.51 -6.34
C LYS A 88 2.55 4.99 -6.23
N ILE A 89 3.32 5.84 -6.90
CA ILE A 89 2.98 7.25 -7.05
C ILE A 89 1.88 7.42 -8.11
N THR A 90 0.96 8.32 -7.87
CA THR A 90 -0.11 8.66 -8.82
C THR A 90 0.44 9.47 -10.00
N GLY A 91 0.08 9.08 -11.22
CA GLY A 91 0.46 9.78 -12.44
C GLY A 91 -0.30 11.10 -12.66
N LYS A 92 -0.03 11.76 -13.78
CA LYS A 92 -0.65 13.05 -14.13
C LYS A 92 -2.17 12.95 -14.31
N GLY A 93 -2.85 14.09 -14.13
CA GLY A 93 -4.27 14.26 -14.46
C GLY A 93 -5.22 14.16 -13.26
N PHE A 94 -4.76 13.77 -12.10
CA PHE A 94 -5.56 13.71 -10.87
C PHE A 94 -5.35 15.00 -10.07
N LYS A 95 -6.16 16.03 -10.35
CA LYS A 95 -6.01 17.37 -9.74
C LYS A 95 -6.02 17.35 -8.20
N SER A 96 -6.70 16.39 -7.59
CA SER A 96 -6.75 16.20 -6.14
C SER A 96 -5.44 15.70 -5.52
N ILE A 97 -4.52 15.22 -6.35
CA ILE A 97 -3.21 14.72 -5.91
C ILE A 97 -2.15 15.56 -6.61
N ARG A 98 -1.37 16.34 -5.84
CA ARG A 98 -0.29 17.22 -6.31
C ARG A 98 -0.68 18.03 -7.57
N ASN A 99 -1.91 18.58 -7.61
CA ASN A 99 -2.46 19.35 -8.72
C ASN A 99 -2.46 18.63 -10.09
N GLY A 100 -2.36 17.30 -10.10
CA GLY A 100 -2.33 16.49 -11.33
C GLY A 100 -1.02 16.59 -12.11
N GLU A 101 0.07 16.97 -11.46
CA GLU A 101 1.38 17.08 -12.08
C GLU A 101 1.93 15.72 -12.54
N PRO A 102 2.76 15.69 -13.59
CA PRO A 102 3.42 14.46 -14.01
C PRO A 102 4.44 13.99 -12.98
N ILE A 103 4.79 12.71 -13.06
CA ILE A 103 5.83 12.12 -12.20
C ILE A 103 7.17 12.76 -12.52
N SER A 104 7.85 13.25 -11.48
CA SER A 104 9.18 13.85 -11.50
C SER A 104 9.94 13.44 -10.23
N ILE A 105 11.23 13.72 -10.17
CA ILE A 105 12.01 13.50 -8.94
C ILE A 105 11.42 14.29 -7.76
N LEU A 106 10.98 15.53 -8.01
CA LEU A 106 10.37 16.35 -6.98
C LEU A 106 9.04 15.78 -6.51
N SER A 107 8.15 15.38 -7.43
CA SER A 107 6.85 14.80 -7.06
C SER A 107 7.00 13.44 -6.37
N LEU A 108 8.02 12.65 -6.71
CA LEU A 108 8.36 11.41 -5.99
C LEU A 108 8.78 11.69 -4.54
N ARG A 109 9.64 12.68 -4.32
CA ARG A 109 10.04 13.07 -2.96
C ARG A 109 8.86 13.55 -2.13
N THR A 110 8.04 14.43 -2.70
CA THR A 110 6.83 14.94 -2.04
C THR A 110 5.87 13.82 -1.66
N ALA A 111 5.69 12.83 -2.55
CA ALA A 111 4.82 11.69 -2.27
C ALA A 111 5.37 10.76 -1.17
N LEU A 112 6.69 10.63 -1.04
CA LEU A 112 7.33 9.81 0.00
C LEU A 112 7.34 10.47 1.37
N GLU A 113 7.40 11.79 1.42
CA GLU A 113 7.52 12.59 2.65
C GLU A 113 6.14 12.99 3.23
N GLY A 114 5.08 12.90 2.43
CA GLY A 114 3.70 13.25 2.80
C GLY A 114 2.94 12.11 3.39
#